data_5c3f88e9bc723ba1dc1d3e1dbab024b3
#
_entry.id   5c3f88e9bc723ba1dc1d3e1dbab024b3
#
_cell.length_a   1.000
_cell.length_b   1.000
_cell.length_c   1.000
_cell.angle_alpha   90.00
_cell.angle_beta   90.00
_cell.angle_gamma   90.00
#
_symmetry.space_group_name_H-M   'P 1'
#
loop_
_entity.id
_entity.type
_entity.pdbx_description
1 polymer ?
#
loop_
_entity_poly.entity_id
_entity_poly.type
_entity_poly.pdbx_seq_one_letter_code
_entity_poly.pdbx_strand_id
1 'polypeptide(L)'
;GANLAISTALRGNAEGWGYAIDGVYAMAPMLYGFYDTPPDGLLSWHENLGLMGDHATVRAMRLVYDPEQAFKDNPFCNPLFAPSDLLRGLPPHIIRNYELDLIRDEGVVFAQRLRAAGVEATSQIVNGAHHVPEIAMPDAIPELTRDTLSSIAAFAYHCAR
;
A
#
# COMPACT_ATOMS: atom_id res chain seq x y z
N GLY A 1 0.42 5.57 6.78
CA GLY A 1 -1.02 5.88 6.52
C GLY A 1 -1.67 4.89 5.55
N ALA A 2 -1.00 4.51 4.47
CA ALA A 2 -1.60 3.66 3.42
C ALA A 2 -2.00 2.26 3.92
N ASN A 3 -1.19 1.62 4.77
CA ASN A 3 -1.56 0.36 5.42
C ASN A 3 -2.86 0.52 6.22
N LEU A 4 -2.96 1.57 7.04
CA LEU A 4 -4.16 1.82 7.86
C LEU A 4 -5.40 2.06 7.01
N ALA A 5 -5.29 2.78 5.89
CA ALA A 5 -6.42 3.02 4.98
C ALA A 5 -6.95 1.70 4.40
N ILE A 6 -6.06 0.84 3.91
CA ILE A 6 -6.40 -0.49 3.38
C ILE A 6 -6.98 -1.38 4.48
N SER A 7 -6.35 -1.42 5.65
CA SER A 7 -6.81 -2.21 6.80
C SER A 7 -8.19 -1.77 7.29
N THR A 8 -8.46 -0.46 7.26
CA THR A 8 -9.78 0.10 7.59
C THR A 8 -10.84 -0.36 6.60
N ALA A 9 -10.54 -0.34 5.29
CA ALA A 9 -11.46 -0.82 4.26
C ALA A 9 -11.73 -2.33 4.42
N LEU A 10 -10.69 -3.14 4.65
CA LEU A 10 -10.84 -4.57 4.94
C LEU A 10 -11.72 -4.82 6.16
N ARG A 11 -11.52 -4.06 7.22
CA ARG A 11 -12.30 -4.17 8.45
C ARG A 11 -13.76 -3.74 8.23
N GLY A 12 -13.97 -2.63 7.53
CA GLY A 12 -15.33 -2.18 7.16
C GLY A 12 -16.09 -3.24 6.36
N ASN A 13 -15.40 -3.87 5.40
CA ASN A 13 -15.98 -4.96 4.61
C ASN A 13 -16.35 -6.17 5.50
N ALA A 14 -15.45 -6.60 6.38
CA ALA A 14 -15.68 -7.74 7.28
C ALA A 14 -16.78 -7.49 8.32
N GLU A 15 -16.91 -6.25 8.80
CA GLU A 15 -17.87 -5.85 9.83
C GLU A 15 -19.20 -5.32 9.25
N GLY A 16 -19.33 -5.22 7.91
CA GLY A 16 -20.58 -4.85 7.22
C GLY A 16 -20.84 -3.34 7.13
N TRP A 17 -19.83 -2.48 7.38
CA TRP A 17 -19.92 -1.03 7.20
C TRP A 17 -19.03 -0.49 6.08
N GLY A 18 -18.51 -1.38 5.22
CA GLY A 18 -17.68 -1.03 4.07
C GLY A 18 -18.33 -0.06 3.08
N TYR A 19 -19.68 0.01 3.06
CA TYR A 19 -20.45 0.98 2.28
C TYR A 19 -20.15 2.45 2.63
N ALA A 20 -19.53 2.72 3.77
CA ALA A 20 -19.14 4.07 4.18
C ALA A 20 -17.80 4.53 3.57
N ILE A 21 -17.15 3.67 2.76
CA ILE A 21 -15.87 3.95 2.12
C ILE A 21 -16.04 3.84 0.61
N ASP A 22 -16.00 4.96 -0.09
CA ASP A 22 -16.22 5.03 -1.54
C ASP A 22 -14.99 4.58 -2.35
N GLY A 23 -13.78 4.69 -1.80
CA GLY A 23 -12.55 4.27 -2.46
C GLY A 23 -11.30 4.41 -1.57
N VAL A 24 -10.21 3.78 -1.96
CA VAL A 24 -8.93 3.84 -1.26
C VAL A 24 -7.82 4.28 -2.22
N TYR A 25 -7.20 5.42 -1.94
CA TYR A 25 -5.98 5.87 -2.60
C TYR A 25 -4.80 5.63 -1.65
N ALA A 26 -3.98 4.64 -1.94
CA ALA A 26 -2.87 4.22 -1.10
C ALA A 26 -1.52 4.50 -1.76
N MET A 27 -0.67 5.27 -1.11
CA MET A 27 0.67 5.63 -1.56
C MET A 27 1.72 4.87 -0.76
N ALA A 28 2.62 4.16 -1.44
CA ALA A 28 3.68 3.36 -0.85
C ALA A 28 3.20 2.50 0.34
N PRO A 29 2.24 1.61 0.15
CA PRO A 29 1.68 0.85 1.25
C PRO A 29 2.63 -0.25 1.71
N MET A 30 3.00 -0.26 2.99
CA MET A 30 3.68 -1.37 3.64
C MET A 30 2.62 -2.40 4.08
N LEU A 31 2.50 -3.49 3.35
CA LEU A 31 1.42 -4.47 3.49
C LEU A 31 1.89 -5.83 3.99
N TYR A 32 3.20 -6.04 3.97
CA TYR A 32 3.84 -7.23 4.49
C TYR A 32 4.51 -6.93 5.83
N GLY A 33 4.19 -7.75 6.81
CA GLY A 33 4.88 -7.70 8.11
C GLY A 33 6.24 -8.36 8.00
N PHE A 34 7.25 -7.58 7.64
CA PHE A 34 8.62 -8.07 7.59
C PHE A 34 9.17 -8.21 9.01
N TYR A 35 9.29 -9.45 9.47
CA TYR A 35 9.85 -9.75 10.77
C TYR A 35 11.25 -10.36 10.67
N ASP A 36 11.50 -11.24 9.70
CA ASP A 36 12.76 -11.97 9.55
C ASP A 36 13.37 -11.88 8.13
N THR A 37 12.64 -12.32 7.12
CA THR A 37 13.08 -12.33 5.72
C THR A 37 11.99 -11.80 4.79
N PRO A 38 12.35 -11.02 3.73
CA PRO A 38 11.39 -10.67 2.71
C PRO A 38 10.83 -11.92 2.04
N PRO A 39 9.55 -11.95 1.66
CA PRO A 39 8.98 -13.08 0.96
C PRO A 39 9.60 -13.23 -0.42
N ASP A 40 9.73 -14.47 -0.89
CA ASP A 40 10.11 -14.76 -2.26
C ASP A 40 9.14 -14.06 -3.22
N GLY A 41 9.68 -13.45 -4.28
CA GLY A 41 8.91 -12.76 -5.32
C GLY A 41 8.65 -11.28 -5.09
N LEU A 42 9.04 -10.68 -3.95
CA LEU A 42 9.06 -9.23 -3.76
C LEU A 42 10.48 -8.70 -4.07
N LEU A 43 10.78 -8.55 -5.36
CA LEU A 43 12.13 -8.25 -5.85
C LEU A 43 12.64 -6.88 -5.38
N SER A 44 11.74 -5.91 -5.20
CA SER A 44 12.11 -4.57 -4.72
C SER A 44 12.86 -4.58 -3.38
N TRP A 45 12.64 -5.60 -2.53
CA TRP A 45 13.38 -5.80 -1.29
C TRP A 45 14.88 -6.07 -1.47
N HIS A 46 15.28 -6.51 -2.66
CA HIS A 46 16.68 -6.75 -3.03
C HIS A 46 17.21 -5.66 -3.97
N GLU A 47 16.41 -5.25 -4.94
CA GLU A 47 16.78 -4.26 -5.96
C GLU A 47 17.05 -2.88 -5.38
N ASN A 48 16.25 -2.45 -4.40
CA ASN A 48 16.26 -1.10 -3.85
C ASN A 48 16.93 -1.00 -2.47
N LEU A 49 17.65 -2.04 -2.07
CA LEU A 49 18.33 -2.08 -0.77
C LEU A 49 19.34 -0.93 -0.64
N GLY A 50 19.23 -0.15 0.42
CA GLY A 50 20.15 0.94 0.74
C GLY A 50 19.83 2.28 0.06
N LEU A 51 18.83 2.36 -0.84
CA LEU A 51 18.47 3.63 -1.49
C LEU A 51 17.75 4.59 -0.53
N MET A 52 16.77 4.07 0.23
CA MET A 52 16.00 4.86 1.22
C MET A 52 15.81 4.14 2.55
N GLY A 53 16.50 3.06 2.72
CA GLY A 53 16.45 2.22 3.92
C GLY A 53 17.01 0.85 3.65
N ASP A 54 17.06 0.07 4.69
CA ASP A 54 17.48 -1.33 4.65
C ASP A 54 16.46 -2.22 5.39
N HIS A 55 16.69 -3.51 5.33
CA HIS A 55 15.84 -4.49 6.02
C HIS A 55 15.79 -4.24 7.53
N ALA A 56 16.88 -3.80 8.14
CA ALA A 56 16.93 -3.54 9.58
C ALA A 56 16.04 -2.35 9.96
N THR A 57 16.03 -1.30 9.13
CA THR A 57 15.17 -0.12 9.33
C THR A 57 13.70 -0.49 9.24
N VAL A 58 13.27 -1.23 8.20
CA VAL A 58 11.88 -1.64 8.06
C VAL A 58 11.46 -2.59 9.18
N ARG A 59 12.34 -3.52 9.55
CA ARG A 59 12.12 -4.42 10.69
C ARG A 59 11.94 -3.64 11.99
N ALA A 60 12.77 -2.61 12.23
CA ALA A 60 12.65 -1.78 13.42
C ALA A 60 11.31 -1.02 13.45
N MET A 61 10.87 -0.43 12.32
CA MET A 61 9.56 0.20 12.22
C MET A 61 8.43 -0.79 12.50
N ARG A 62 8.58 -2.01 12.02
CA ARG A 62 7.59 -3.06 12.22
C ARG A 62 7.50 -3.50 13.68
N LEU A 63 8.63 -3.64 14.36
CA LEU A 63 8.68 -3.96 15.79
C LEU A 63 8.15 -2.83 16.69
N VAL A 64 8.20 -1.58 16.24
CA VAL A 64 7.53 -0.48 16.94
C VAL A 64 6.00 -0.60 16.80
N TYR A 65 5.51 -1.04 15.63
CA TYR A 65 4.08 -1.22 15.37
C TYR A 65 3.50 -2.47 16.04
N ASP A 66 4.24 -3.58 16.02
CA ASP A 66 3.85 -4.89 16.59
C ASP A 66 5.06 -5.50 17.32
N PRO A 67 5.37 -5.02 18.55
CA PRO A 67 6.60 -5.39 19.25
C PRO A 67 6.65 -6.87 19.65
N GLU A 68 5.52 -7.49 19.89
CA GLU A 68 5.41 -8.89 20.25
C GLU A 68 5.22 -9.82 19.05
N GLN A 69 5.17 -9.26 17.83
CA GLN A 69 4.89 -9.97 16.58
C GLN A 69 3.59 -10.81 16.65
N ALA A 70 2.63 -10.33 17.42
CA ALA A 70 1.38 -11.03 17.70
C ALA A 70 0.42 -11.02 16.50
N PHE A 71 0.61 -10.09 15.57
CA PHE A 71 -0.27 -9.88 14.41
C PHE A 71 0.38 -10.24 13.07
N LYS A 72 1.41 -11.09 13.09
CA LYS A 72 2.17 -11.49 11.90
C LYS A 72 1.25 -11.98 10.76
N ASP A 73 0.31 -12.84 11.07
CA ASP A 73 -0.60 -13.45 10.11
C ASP A 73 -2.00 -12.77 10.07
N ASN A 74 -2.15 -11.64 10.76
CA ASN A 74 -3.41 -10.94 10.83
C ASN A 74 -3.61 -10.06 9.56
N PRO A 75 -4.63 -10.31 8.72
CA PRO A 75 -4.86 -9.55 7.48
C PRO A 75 -5.22 -8.08 7.71
N PHE A 76 -5.67 -7.70 8.90
CA PHE A 76 -5.92 -6.30 9.25
C PHE A 76 -4.65 -5.55 9.68
N CYS A 77 -3.57 -6.26 9.96
CA CYS A 77 -2.24 -5.70 10.22
C CYS A 77 -1.34 -5.82 8.98
N ASN A 78 -1.45 -6.95 8.30
CA ASN A 78 -0.68 -7.33 7.12
C ASN A 78 -1.61 -7.65 5.94
N PRO A 79 -2.18 -6.63 5.27
CA PRO A 79 -3.17 -6.82 4.19
C PRO A 79 -2.72 -7.70 3.04
N LEU A 80 -1.41 -7.86 2.82
CA LEU A 80 -0.89 -8.76 1.78
C LEU A 80 -1.33 -10.21 1.99
N PHE A 81 -1.63 -10.61 3.22
CA PHE A 81 -2.10 -11.96 3.56
C PHE A 81 -3.63 -12.11 3.56
N ALA A 82 -4.37 -11.03 3.30
CA ALA A 82 -5.83 -11.10 3.32
C ALA A 82 -6.35 -12.18 2.35
N PRO A 83 -7.19 -13.11 2.79
CA PRO A 83 -7.78 -14.13 1.92
C PRO A 83 -8.72 -13.49 0.88
N SER A 84 -8.92 -14.16 -0.25
CA SER A 84 -9.68 -13.61 -1.39
C SER A 84 -11.14 -13.27 -1.06
N ASP A 85 -11.76 -13.99 -0.16
CA ASP A 85 -13.11 -13.73 0.32
C ASP A 85 -13.20 -12.43 1.13
N LEU A 86 -12.17 -12.09 1.90
CA LEU A 86 -12.07 -10.82 2.62
C LEU A 86 -11.81 -9.64 1.67
N LEU A 87 -11.15 -9.88 0.52
CA LEU A 87 -10.92 -8.85 -0.49
C LEU A 87 -12.17 -8.55 -1.32
N ARG A 88 -13.04 -9.54 -1.54
CA ARG A 88 -14.27 -9.33 -2.33
C ARG A 88 -15.17 -8.27 -1.71
N GLY A 89 -15.68 -7.38 -2.57
CA GLY A 89 -16.59 -6.32 -2.15
C GLY A 89 -15.90 -5.09 -1.58
N LEU A 90 -14.57 -5.06 -1.56
CA LEU A 90 -13.84 -3.83 -1.26
C LEU A 90 -14.14 -2.74 -2.30
N PRO A 91 -14.11 -1.46 -1.91
CA PRO A 91 -14.29 -0.35 -2.83
C PRO A 91 -13.14 -0.27 -3.87
N PRO A 92 -13.26 0.58 -4.90
CA PRO A 92 -12.16 0.84 -5.85
C PRO A 92 -10.86 1.25 -5.15
N HIS A 93 -9.72 0.82 -5.70
CA HIS A 93 -8.40 1.13 -5.16
C HIS A 93 -7.47 1.73 -6.22
N ILE A 94 -6.74 2.79 -5.87
CA ILE A 94 -5.50 3.17 -6.53
C ILE A 94 -4.34 2.89 -5.57
N ILE A 95 -3.39 2.07 -6.03
CA ILE A 95 -2.15 1.78 -5.31
C ILE A 95 -1.00 2.46 -6.06
N ARG A 96 -0.46 3.54 -5.48
CA ARG A 96 0.66 4.29 -6.06
C ARG A 96 1.96 3.79 -5.43
N ASN A 97 2.81 3.23 -6.25
CA ASN A 97 4.11 2.68 -5.87
C ASN A 97 5.23 3.53 -6.46
N TYR A 98 6.45 3.36 -5.98
CA TYR A 98 7.61 4.13 -6.41
C TYR A 98 8.71 3.16 -6.83
N GLU A 99 9.35 3.43 -7.99
CA GLU A 99 10.31 2.50 -8.59
C GLU A 99 11.45 2.13 -7.64
N LEU A 100 12.00 3.13 -6.95
CA LEU A 100 13.17 2.99 -6.08
C LEU A 100 12.79 2.73 -4.61
N ASP A 101 11.56 2.30 -4.36
CA ASP A 101 11.08 1.99 -3.02
C ASP A 101 11.28 0.51 -2.68
N LEU A 102 11.79 0.24 -1.48
CA LEU A 102 12.01 -1.10 -0.96
C LEU A 102 10.71 -1.93 -0.91
N ILE A 103 9.58 -1.28 -0.61
CA ILE A 103 8.26 -1.92 -0.48
C ILE A 103 7.38 -1.81 -1.73
N ARG A 104 7.94 -1.40 -2.89
CA ARG A 104 7.22 -1.24 -4.17
C ARG A 104 6.35 -2.45 -4.51
N ASP A 105 6.93 -3.63 -4.45
CA ASP A 105 6.28 -4.85 -4.94
C ASP A 105 5.13 -5.32 -4.06
N GLU A 106 5.10 -4.93 -2.79
CA GLU A 106 3.96 -5.21 -1.91
C GLU A 106 2.67 -4.59 -2.46
N GLY A 107 2.73 -3.33 -2.87
CA GLY A 107 1.59 -2.65 -3.47
C GLY A 107 1.22 -3.20 -4.85
N VAL A 108 2.20 -3.59 -5.67
CA VAL A 108 1.97 -4.20 -6.98
C VAL A 108 1.24 -5.53 -6.83
N VAL A 109 1.74 -6.42 -5.97
CA VAL A 109 1.14 -7.74 -5.71
C VAL A 109 -0.24 -7.58 -5.09
N PHE A 110 -0.42 -6.66 -4.15
CA PHE A 110 -1.73 -6.43 -3.53
C PHE A 110 -2.77 -5.98 -4.56
N ALA A 111 -2.42 -5.06 -5.47
CA ALA A 111 -3.32 -4.64 -6.55
C ALA A 111 -3.70 -5.81 -7.48
N GLN A 112 -2.78 -6.73 -7.75
CA GLN A 112 -3.08 -7.94 -8.52
C GLN A 112 -4.08 -8.84 -7.78
N ARG A 113 -3.92 -9.00 -6.47
CA ARG A 113 -4.83 -9.78 -5.63
C ARG A 113 -6.23 -9.17 -5.53
N LEU A 114 -6.32 -7.84 -5.44
CA LEU A 114 -7.60 -7.13 -5.50
C LEU A 114 -8.34 -7.42 -6.82
N ARG A 115 -7.66 -7.28 -7.97
CA ARG A 115 -8.25 -7.59 -9.28
C ARG A 115 -8.66 -9.05 -9.40
N ALA A 116 -7.85 -9.99 -8.90
CA ALA A 116 -8.20 -11.41 -8.88
C ALA A 116 -9.43 -11.72 -8.01
N ALA A 117 -9.71 -10.90 -6.99
CA ALA A 117 -10.91 -10.95 -6.15
C ALA A 117 -12.12 -10.21 -6.76
N GLY A 118 -11.98 -9.61 -7.96
CA GLY A 118 -13.06 -8.87 -8.64
C GLY A 118 -13.19 -7.42 -8.20
N VAL A 119 -12.20 -6.87 -7.49
CA VAL A 119 -12.17 -5.47 -7.06
C VAL A 119 -11.54 -4.60 -8.15
N GLU A 120 -12.13 -3.44 -8.43
CA GLU A 120 -11.52 -2.43 -9.28
C GLU A 120 -10.24 -1.90 -8.62
N ALA A 121 -9.08 -2.17 -9.23
CA ALA A 121 -7.81 -1.78 -8.67
C ALA A 121 -6.79 -1.42 -9.74
N THR A 122 -6.17 -0.25 -9.60
CA THR A 122 -5.08 0.23 -10.44
C THR A 122 -3.79 0.29 -9.64
N SER A 123 -2.72 -0.31 -10.18
CA SER A 123 -1.35 -0.14 -9.68
C SER A 123 -0.64 0.87 -10.57
N GLN A 124 -0.11 1.92 -9.97
CA GLN A 124 0.73 2.93 -10.63
C GLN A 124 2.16 2.79 -10.10
N ILE A 125 3.17 2.99 -10.96
CA ILE A 125 4.57 3.07 -10.57
C ILE A 125 5.11 4.43 -11.00
N VAL A 126 5.64 5.21 -10.05
CA VAL A 126 6.33 6.47 -10.30
C VAL A 126 7.80 6.16 -10.58
N ASN A 127 8.21 6.28 -11.82
CA ASN A 127 9.57 5.96 -12.25
C ASN A 127 10.58 6.98 -11.72
N GLY A 128 11.77 6.52 -11.35
CA GLY A 128 12.88 7.35 -10.85
C GLY A 128 12.64 7.93 -9.46
N ALA A 129 11.55 7.58 -8.79
CA ALA A 129 11.18 8.12 -7.49
C ALA A 129 11.38 7.10 -6.35
N HIS A 130 11.84 7.60 -5.21
CA HIS A 130 11.91 6.85 -3.95
C HIS A 130 10.59 6.99 -3.16
N HIS A 131 10.54 6.50 -1.92
CA HIS A 131 9.36 6.48 -1.06
C HIS A 131 8.70 7.86 -0.88
N VAL A 132 7.53 8.07 -1.48
CA VAL A 132 6.66 9.26 -1.37
C VAL A 132 7.39 10.62 -1.35
N PRO A 133 8.26 10.92 -2.32
CA PRO A 133 9.09 12.11 -2.25
C PRO A 133 8.26 13.40 -2.34
N GLU A 134 7.12 13.39 -3.00
CA GLU A 134 6.18 14.51 -3.12
C GLU A 134 5.53 14.91 -1.78
N ILE A 135 5.51 13.99 -0.80
CA ILE A 135 5.08 14.31 0.58
C ILE A 135 6.23 14.88 1.39
N ALA A 136 7.44 14.32 1.21
CA ALA A 136 8.61 14.73 1.97
C ALA A 136 9.20 16.06 1.50
N MET A 137 9.16 16.31 0.17
CA MET A 137 9.81 17.45 -0.48
C MET A 137 8.93 18.06 -1.59
N PRO A 138 7.71 18.54 -1.29
CA PRO A 138 6.74 18.97 -2.32
C PRO A 138 7.25 20.10 -3.21
N ASP A 139 8.02 21.03 -2.63
CA ASP A 139 8.56 22.18 -3.37
C ASP A 139 9.75 21.83 -4.26
N ALA A 140 10.46 20.74 -3.98
CA ALA A 140 11.58 20.28 -4.78
C ALA A 140 11.13 19.52 -6.05
N ILE A 141 9.92 18.96 -6.04
CA ILE A 141 9.36 18.18 -7.15
C ILE A 141 7.90 18.57 -7.44
N PRO A 142 7.64 19.85 -7.78
CA PRO A 142 6.29 20.39 -7.86
C PRO A 142 5.43 19.74 -8.96
N GLU A 143 6.04 19.22 -10.03
CA GLU A 143 5.33 18.49 -11.08
C GLU A 143 4.75 17.20 -10.55
N LEU A 144 5.53 16.39 -9.85
CA LEU A 144 5.07 15.13 -9.26
C LEU A 144 4.00 15.39 -8.18
N THR A 145 4.20 16.44 -7.37
CA THR A 145 3.22 16.86 -6.36
C THR A 145 1.88 17.20 -6.99
N ARG A 146 1.87 17.99 -8.07
CA ARG A 146 0.63 18.34 -8.81
C ARG A 146 -0.02 17.13 -9.46
N ASP A 147 0.77 16.24 -10.06
CA ASP A 147 0.28 14.99 -10.66
C ASP A 147 -0.43 14.12 -9.61
N THR A 148 0.20 13.93 -8.46
CA THR A 148 -0.38 13.17 -7.35
C THR A 148 -1.69 13.78 -6.85
N LEU A 149 -1.73 15.09 -6.62
CA LEU A 149 -2.95 15.79 -6.18
C LEU A 149 -4.06 15.69 -7.21
N SER A 150 -3.74 15.83 -8.50
CA SER A 150 -4.70 15.68 -9.60
C SER A 150 -5.26 14.27 -9.70
N SER A 151 -4.39 13.27 -9.51
CA SER A 151 -4.78 11.85 -9.50
C SER A 151 -5.71 11.52 -8.33
N ILE A 152 -5.43 12.05 -7.13
CA ILE A 152 -6.29 11.88 -5.96
C ILE A 152 -7.66 12.53 -6.21
N ALA A 153 -7.69 13.75 -6.73
CA ALA A 153 -8.93 14.47 -7.00
C ALA A 153 -9.78 13.75 -8.06
N ALA A 154 -9.16 13.27 -9.13
CA ALA A 154 -9.84 12.52 -10.19
C ALA A 154 -10.42 11.20 -9.65
N PHE A 155 -9.68 10.50 -8.81
CA PHE A 155 -10.15 9.26 -8.18
C PHE A 155 -11.31 9.52 -7.22
N ALA A 156 -11.22 10.53 -6.38
CA ALA A 156 -12.31 10.92 -5.49
C ALA A 156 -13.60 11.25 -6.27
N TYR A 157 -13.47 11.96 -7.39
CA TYR A 157 -14.60 12.25 -8.27
C TYR A 157 -15.19 11.00 -8.96
N HIS A 158 -14.32 10.04 -9.33
CA HIS A 158 -14.75 8.74 -9.86
C HIS A 158 -15.57 7.95 -8.84
N CYS A 159 -15.10 7.88 -7.60
CA CYS A 159 -15.75 7.13 -6.52
C CYS A 159 -17.07 7.76 -6.04
N ALA A 160 -17.24 9.09 -6.15
CA ALA A 160 -18.43 9.81 -5.72
C ALA A 160 -19.65 9.68 -6.66
N ARG A 161 -19.55 8.93 -7.76
CA ARG A 161 -20.61 8.68 -8.76
C ARG A 161 -21.35 7.39 -8.46
#